data_a70b151628fe6035de177978bcaf4406
#
_entry.id   a70b151628fe6035de177978bcaf4406
#
_cell.length_a   1.000
_cell.length_b   1.000
_cell.length_c   1.000
_cell.angle_alpha   90.00
_cell.angle_beta   90.00
_cell.angle_gamma   90.00
#
_symmetry.space_group_name_H-M   'P 1'
#
loop_
_entity.id
_entity.type
_entity.pdbx_description
1 polymer ?
#
loop_
_entity_poly.entity_id
_entity_poly.type
_entity_poly.pdbx_seq_one_letter_code
_entity_poly.pdbx_strand_id
1 'polypeptide(L)'
;MSMKSGIAVFLLILGLVAAAPSVSADRPGLILTGAGVEKIRAELGNVPLFDATLEAVRKEVDAEIASGIDTPVPKDYSGGYTHERHKRNFLVAQQAGALFLVLGEEKYAKYVRDMLFQYEVMYKDLPVHPQTRSYARGKLFWQCLNDSNWLVYMSQAYDSIYAWLSAEEREKLEQNLFRPFADFISMGNPQFFNRVHNHSTWGNAAVGMIGLVMGDDELVHRALYGIEDDGLEVGARDNDGGFIKVEGQKVGFLANLEEPFSPDGYYTEGPYYQ
;
A
#
# COMPACT_ATOMS: atom_id res chain seq x y z
N MET A 1 -39.40 26.95 62.29
CA MET A 1 -39.11 27.19 60.88
C MET A 1 -37.58 27.08 60.74
N SER A 2 -37.10 25.98 60.26
CA SER A 2 -35.67 25.76 60.04
C SER A 2 -35.47 25.33 58.57
N MET A 3 -34.87 26.24 57.79
CA MET A 3 -34.46 25.99 56.42
C MET A 3 -33.13 25.19 56.40
N LYS A 4 -33.17 23.97 55.84
CA LYS A 4 -31.97 23.20 55.57
C LYS A 4 -31.52 23.50 54.12
N SER A 5 -30.40 24.20 53.98
CA SER A 5 -29.71 24.40 52.71
C SER A 5 -29.02 23.10 52.32
N GLY A 6 -29.43 22.50 51.19
CA GLY A 6 -28.73 21.41 50.56
C GLY A 6 -27.68 21.95 49.58
N ILE A 7 -26.43 21.67 49.83
CA ILE A 7 -25.30 21.93 48.90
C ILE A 7 -25.21 20.73 47.97
N ALA A 8 -25.52 20.96 46.70
CA ALA A 8 -25.26 19.96 45.64
C ALA A 8 -23.79 20.07 45.19
N VAL A 9 -23.02 19.03 45.47
CA VAL A 9 -21.64 18.89 44.99
C VAL A 9 -21.71 18.30 43.61
N PHE A 10 -21.40 19.09 42.58
CA PHE A 10 -21.18 18.59 41.21
C PHE A 10 -19.76 18.03 41.12
N LEU A 11 -19.62 16.71 41.07
CA LEU A 11 -18.38 16.02 40.74
C LEU A 11 -18.15 16.10 39.22
N LEU A 12 -17.25 16.98 38.80
CA LEU A 12 -16.74 17.03 37.43
C LEU A 12 -15.76 15.88 37.27
N ILE A 13 -16.17 14.79 36.65
CA ILE A 13 -15.25 13.72 36.22
C ILE A 13 -14.58 14.21 34.93
N LEU A 14 -13.39 14.79 35.06
CA LEU A 14 -12.47 14.97 33.92
C LEU A 14 -11.96 13.58 33.51
N GLY A 15 -12.54 13.01 32.48
CA GLY A 15 -11.96 11.85 31.79
C GLY A 15 -10.64 12.26 31.15
N LEU A 16 -9.51 11.85 31.74
CA LEU A 16 -8.24 11.85 31.06
C LEU A 16 -8.34 10.81 29.94
N VAL A 17 -8.60 11.27 28.72
CA VAL A 17 -8.31 10.47 27.52
C VAL A 17 -6.80 10.43 27.43
N ALA A 18 -6.20 9.35 27.89
CA ALA A 18 -4.80 9.06 27.63
C ALA A 18 -4.69 8.94 26.09
N ALA A 19 -4.08 9.95 25.45
CA ALA A 19 -3.65 9.84 24.08
C ALA A 19 -2.73 8.59 24.01
N ALA A 20 -3.10 7.61 23.19
CA ALA A 20 -2.21 6.52 22.89
C ALA A 20 -0.87 7.13 22.40
N PRO A 21 0.28 6.60 22.80
CA PRO A 21 1.55 7.10 22.32
C PRO A 21 1.51 6.97 20.79
N SER A 22 1.58 8.09 20.08
CA SER A 22 1.86 8.09 18.66
C SER A 22 3.23 7.44 18.51
N VAL A 23 3.26 6.22 18.02
CA VAL A 23 4.48 5.57 17.60
C VAL A 23 5.00 6.42 16.45
N SER A 24 5.92 7.33 16.75
CA SER A 24 6.78 7.94 15.75
C SER A 24 7.62 6.78 15.20
N ALA A 25 7.10 6.11 14.18
CA ALA A 25 7.83 5.06 13.51
C ALA A 25 9.07 5.69 12.90
N ASP A 26 10.27 5.22 13.29
CA ASP A 26 11.50 5.58 12.61
C ASP A 26 11.34 5.31 11.11
N ARG A 27 11.45 6.35 10.30
CA ARG A 27 11.31 6.25 8.84
C ARG A 27 12.69 6.19 8.18
N PRO A 28 12.89 5.36 7.16
CA PRO A 28 11.95 4.39 6.58
C PRO A 28 11.67 3.21 7.52
N GLY A 29 10.50 2.59 7.41
CA GLY A 29 10.04 1.57 8.35
C GLY A 29 9.37 0.34 7.74
N LEU A 30 9.11 0.30 6.42
CA LEU A 30 8.46 -0.86 5.79
C LEU A 30 9.45 -2.03 5.58
N ILE A 31 10.29 -1.93 4.56
CA ILE A 31 11.24 -2.99 4.18
C ILE A 31 12.66 -2.60 4.57
N LEU A 32 13.05 -1.37 4.24
CA LEU A 32 14.31 -0.80 4.66
C LEU A 32 14.06 0.00 5.94
N THR A 33 14.72 -0.39 7.01
CA THR A 33 14.73 0.40 8.24
C THR A 33 15.93 1.34 8.25
N GLY A 34 15.90 2.43 9.05
CA GLY A 34 17.05 3.34 9.18
C GLY A 34 18.33 2.59 9.54
N ALA A 35 18.26 1.67 10.50
CA ALA A 35 19.41 0.84 10.89
C ALA A 35 19.87 -0.10 9.76
N GLY A 36 18.94 -0.61 8.94
CA GLY A 36 19.24 -1.42 7.76
C GLY A 36 19.99 -0.61 6.71
N VAL A 37 19.53 0.61 6.45
CA VAL A 37 20.18 1.56 5.51
C VAL A 37 21.61 1.87 5.94
N GLU A 38 21.84 2.15 7.22
CA GLU A 38 23.20 2.42 7.74
C GLU A 38 24.14 1.21 7.57
N LYS A 39 23.64 -0.01 7.78
CA LYS A 39 24.44 -1.22 7.51
C LYS A 39 24.79 -1.36 6.03
N ILE A 40 23.80 -1.12 5.14
CA ILE A 40 24.04 -1.18 3.69
C ILE A 40 25.09 -0.14 3.28
N ARG A 41 24.98 1.09 3.79
CA ARG A 41 25.95 2.17 3.50
C ARG A 41 27.36 1.81 3.97
N ALA A 42 27.48 1.19 5.14
CA ALA A 42 28.78 0.78 5.68
C ALA A 42 29.47 -0.31 4.85
N GLU A 43 28.70 -1.10 4.10
CA GLU A 43 29.21 -2.20 3.26
C GLU A 43 29.41 -1.79 1.79
N LEU A 44 29.13 -0.56 1.41
CA LEU A 44 29.39 -0.07 0.03
C LEU A 44 30.88 -0.18 -0.31
N GLY A 45 31.16 -0.80 -1.45
CA GLY A 45 32.52 -1.07 -1.91
C GLY A 45 33.14 -2.35 -1.34
N ASN A 46 32.49 -3.04 -0.39
CA ASN A 46 33.00 -4.25 0.26
C ASN A 46 32.34 -5.55 -0.25
N VAL A 47 31.19 -5.45 -0.91
CA VAL A 47 30.41 -6.60 -1.39
C VAL A 47 30.24 -6.53 -2.92
N PRO A 48 31.12 -7.15 -3.72
CA PRO A 48 31.16 -6.96 -5.18
C PRO A 48 29.84 -7.24 -5.90
N LEU A 49 29.08 -8.26 -5.48
CA LEU A 49 27.79 -8.58 -6.11
C LEU A 49 26.75 -7.48 -5.82
N PHE A 50 26.72 -6.97 -4.60
CA PHE A 50 25.84 -5.88 -4.22
C PHE A 50 26.20 -4.60 -4.98
N ASP A 51 27.48 -4.23 -5.00
CA ASP A 51 27.97 -3.03 -5.69
C ASP A 51 27.66 -3.06 -7.19
N ALA A 52 27.86 -4.21 -7.84
CA ALA A 52 27.52 -4.40 -9.24
C ALA A 52 25.99 -4.27 -9.49
N THR A 53 25.17 -4.82 -8.60
CA THR A 53 23.71 -4.71 -8.68
C THR A 53 23.26 -3.26 -8.47
N LEU A 54 23.81 -2.57 -7.47
CA LEU A 54 23.53 -1.17 -7.17
C LEU A 54 23.85 -0.27 -8.39
N GLU A 55 25.00 -0.46 -9.01
CA GLU A 55 25.41 0.30 -10.20
C GLU A 55 24.49 0.02 -11.41
N ALA A 56 24.08 -1.24 -11.62
CA ALA A 56 23.13 -1.59 -12.67
C ALA A 56 21.78 -0.91 -12.47
N VAL A 57 21.23 -0.96 -11.25
CA VAL A 57 19.97 -0.29 -10.89
C VAL A 57 20.10 1.22 -11.02
N ARG A 58 21.20 1.79 -10.56
CA ARG A 58 21.48 3.22 -10.69
C ARG A 58 21.44 3.68 -12.15
N LYS A 59 22.14 2.96 -13.03
CA LYS A 59 22.16 3.26 -14.46
C LYS A 59 20.77 3.20 -15.09
N GLU A 60 19.98 2.21 -14.71
CA GLU A 60 18.62 2.03 -15.19
C GLU A 60 17.69 3.16 -14.74
N VAL A 61 17.73 3.52 -13.46
CA VAL A 61 16.93 4.61 -12.88
C VAL A 61 17.37 5.98 -13.45
N ASP A 62 18.67 6.22 -13.60
CA ASP A 62 19.18 7.46 -14.19
C ASP A 62 18.71 7.62 -15.65
N ALA A 63 18.64 6.53 -16.42
CA ALA A 63 18.09 6.55 -17.78
C ALA A 63 16.58 6.90 -17.79
N GLU A 64 15.81 6.36 -16.86
CA GLU A 64 14.38 6.70 -16.73
C GLU A 64 14.18 8.17 -16.29
N ILE A 65 14.99 8.67 -15.36
CA ILE A 65 14.97 10.09 -14.97
C ILE A 65 15.27 10.99 -16.19
N ALA A 66 16.25 10.64 -16.99
CA ALA A 66 16.63 11.39 -18.19
C ALA A 66 15.54 11.38 -19.26
N SER A 67 14.74 10.32 -19.37
CA SER A 67 13.61 10.21 -20.31
C SER A 67 12.35 10.96 -19.87
N GLY A 68 12.27 11.35 -18.59
CA GLY A 68 11.12 12.01 -18.01
C GLY A 68 10.03 11.04 -17.54
N ILE A 69 9.08 11.58 -16.78
CA ILE A 69 7.96 10.83 -16.22
C ILE A 69 6.82 10.78 -17.23
N ASP A 70 6.31 9.58 -17.49
CA ASP A 70 5.15 9.34 -18.34
C ASP A 70 4.09 8.55 -17.57
N THR A 71 2.92 9.14 -17.35
CA THR A 71 1.77 8.55 -16.67
C THR A 71 0.56 8.57 -17.60
N PRO A 72 0.50 7.67 -18.61
CA PRO A 72 -0.57 7.69 -19.60
C PRO A 72 -1.93 7.33 -18.98
N VAL A 73 -3.02 7.84 -19.57
CA VAL A 73 -4.37 7.44 -19.14
C VAL A 73 -4.56 5.94 -19.37
N PRO A 74 -4.94 5.15 -18.34
CA PRO A 74 -5.08 3.70 -18.43
C PRO A 74 -6.13 3.24 -19.44
N LYS A 75 -5.80 2.25 -20.28
CA LYS A 75 -6.74 1.69 -21.25
C LYS A 75 -6.45 0.26 -21.68
N ASP A 76 -5.23 -0.24 -21.45
CA ASP A 76 -4.78 -1.51 -22.04
C ASP A 76 -4.84 -2.66 -21.03
N TYR A 77 -5.00 -3.88 -21.55
CA TYR A 77 -4.70 -5.12 -20.82
C TYR A 77 -3.19 -5.30 -20.62
N SER A 78 -2.83 -6.32 -19.84
CA SER A 78 -1.44 -6.80 -19.69
C SER A 78 -0.78 -6.96 -21.06
N GLY A 79 0.46 -6.47 -21.17
CA GLY A 79 1.23 -6.44 -22.41
C GLY A 79 0.98 -5.20 -23.28
N GLY A 80 -0.08 -4.42 -23.03
CA GLY A 80 -0.31 -3.16 -23.72
C GLY A 80 0.45 -2.00 -23.11
N TYR A 81 0.68 -0.95 -23.89
CA TYR A 81 1.56 0.16 -23.51
C TYR A 81 1.24 0.80 -22.15
N THR A 82 -0.02 1.19 -21.92
CA THR A 82 -0.37 1.87 -20.67
C THR A 82 -0.18 0.97 -19.45
N HIS A 83 -0.51 -0.32 -19.58
CA HIS A 83 -0.31 -1.30 -18.53
C HIS A 83 1.18 -1.48 -18.19
N GLU A 84 2.01 -1.73 -19.20
CA GLU A 84 3.44 -1.97 -18.99
C GLU A 84 4.16 -0.68 -18.53
N ARG A 85 3.72 0.51 -18.97
CA ARG A 85 4.28 1.78 -18.53
C ARG A 85 4.00 2.01 -17.03
N HIS A 86 2.80 1.77 -16.54
CA HIS A 86 2.50 1.88 -15.10
C HIS A 86 3.27 0.84 -14.27
N LYS A 87 3.45 -0.38 -14.78
CA LYS A 87 4.33 -1.37 -14.13
C LYS A 87 5.76 -0.88 -14.04
N ARG A 88 6.30 -0.34 -15.13
CA ARG A 88 7.64 0.23 -15.13
C ARG A 88 7.76 1.38 -14.12
N ASN A 89 6.77 2.26 -14.05
CA ASN A 89 6.75 3.40 -13.15
C ASN A 89 6.89 2.98 -11.69
N PHE A 90 6.08 2.04 -11.20
CA PHE A 90 6.16 1.65 -9.79
C PHE A 90 7.47 0.91 -9.44
N LEU A 91 8.02 0.11 -10.37
CA LEU A 91 9.31 -0.54 -10.17
C LEU A 91 10.45 0.48 -10.06
N VAL A 92 10.48 1.45 -10.98
CA VAL A 92 11.51 2.49 -10.99
C VAL A 92 11.35 3.44 -9.80
N ALA A 93 10.13 3.77 -9.39
CA ALA A 93 9.89 4.60 -8.20
C ALA A 93 10.43 3.93 -6.93
N GLN A 94 10.16 2.64 -6.74
CA GLN A 94 10.69 1.87 -5.61
C GLN A 94 12.23 1.83 -5.64
N GLN A 95 12.82 1.56 -6.80
CA GLN A 95 14.27 1.55 -6.98
C GLN A 95 14.89 2.93 -6.71
N ALA A 96 14.27 4.01 -7.20
CA ALA A 96 14.71 5.38 -6.94
C ALA A 96 14.64 5.71 -5.44
N GLY A 97 13.57 5.32 -4.74
CA GLY A 97 13.48 5.46 -3.29
C GLY A 97 14.62 4.76 -2.56
N ALA A 98 14.92 3.51 -2.94
CA ALA A 98 16.04 2.76 -2.38
C ALA A 98 17.41 3.42 -2.67
N LEU A 99 17.62 3.92 -3.91
CA LEU A 99 18.84 4.66 -4.26
C LEU A 99 18.97 5.95 -3.45
N PHE A 100 17.87 6.69 -3.21
CA PHE A 100 17.88 7.85 -2.33
C PHE A 100 18.36 7.49 -0.93
N LEU A 101 17.79 6.44 -0.33
CA LEU A 101 18.18 5.99 0.99
C LEU A 101 19.64 5.56 1.07
N VAL A 102 20.14 4.82 0.07
CA VAL A 102 21.50 4.28 0.09
C VAL A 102 22.55 5.33 -0.27
N LEU A 103 22.30 6.13 -1.31
CA LEU A 103 23.30 7.07 -1.85
C LEU A 103 23.14 8.52 -1.34
N GLY A 104 21.98 8.90 -0.82
CA GLY A 104 21.68 10.25 -0.36
C GLY A 104 21.51 11.29 -1.48
N GLU A 105 21.37 10.86 -2.75
CA GLU A 105 21.25 11.77 -3.90
C GLU A 105 19.79 12.24 -4.07
N GLU A 106 19.51 13.52 -3.81
CA GLU A 106 18.15 14.10 -3.84
C GLU A 106 17.42 13.98 -5.18
N LYS A 107 18.13 13.79 -6.30
CA LYS A 107 17.50 13.58 -7.62
C LYS A 107 16.52 12.40 -7.62
N TYR A 108 16.81 11.36 -6.84
CA TYR A 108 15.96 10.17 -6.72
C TYR A 108 14.70 10.46 -5.91
N ALA A 109 14.85 11.15 -4.76
CA ALA A 109 13.69 11.58 -3.97
C ALA A 109 12.77 12.51 -4.76
N LYS A 110 13.36 13.46 -5.50
CA LYS A 110 12.62 14.36 -6.37
C LYS A 110 11.85 13.61 -7.47
N TYR A 111 12.47 12.62 -8.10
CA TYR A 111 11.82 11.81 -9.13
C TYR A 111 10.61 11.03 -8.57
N VAL A 112 10.77 10.39 -7.40
CA VAL A 112 9.66 9.70 -6.74
C VAL A 112 8.53 10.68 -6.40
N ARG A 113 8.84 11.83 -5.79
CA ARG A 113 7.87 12.87 -5.46
C ARG A 113 7.11 13.33 -6.71
N ASP A 114 7.82 13.69 -7.76
CA ASP A 114 7.23 14.24 -8.98
C ASP A 114 6.33 13.19 -9.67
N MET A 115 6.70 11.91 -9.63
CA MET A 115 5.87 10.82 -10.11
C MET A 115 4.59 10.64 -9.28
N LEU A 116 4.70 10.65 -7.95
CA LEU A 116 3.54 10.56 -7.05
C LEU A 116 2.54 11.70 -7.28
N PHE A 117 3.02 12.93 -7.48
CA PHE A 117 2.15 14.07 -7.80
C PHE A 117 1.49 13.96 -9.18
N GLN A 118 2.14 13.37 -10.18
CA GLN A 118 1.46 13.09 -11.45
C GLN A 118 0.34 12.06 -11.27
N TYR A 119 0.56 11.03 -10.46
CA TYR A 119 -0.51 10.08 -10.12
C TYR A 119 -1.62 10.73 -9.27
N GLU A 120 -1.29 11.62 -8.33
CA GLU A 120 -2.29 12.35 -7.53
C GLU A 120 -3.25 13.13 -8.42
N VAL A 121 -2.71 13.89 -9.37
CA VAL A 121 -3.52 14.66 -10.33
C VAL A 121 -4.39 13.75 -11.19
N MET A 122 -3.84 12.63 -11.68
CA MET A 122 -4.57 11.70 -12.55
C MET A 122 -5.63 10.91 -11.79
N TYR A 123 -5.31 10.40 -10.60
CA TYR A 123 -6.15 9.44 -9.88
C TYR A 123 -7.47 10.04 -9.41
N LYS A 124 -7.48 11.32 -9.08
CA LYS A 124 -8.67 12.05 -8.61
C LYS A 124 -9.87 11.88 -9.54
N ASP A 125 -9.65 11.99 -10.85
CA ASP A 125 -10.71 11.96 -11.87
C ASP A 125 -10.73 10.64 -12.66
N LEU A 126 -9.89 9.66 -12.25
CA LEU A 126 -9.75 8.41 -12.97
C LEU A 126 -10.98 7.51 -12.73
N PRO A 127 -11.74 7.17 -13.79
CA PRO A 127 -12.84 6.21 -13.68
C PRO A 127 -12.31 4.79 -13.48
N VAL A 128 -13.20 3.86 -13.19
CA VAL A 128 -12.89 2.42 -13.25
C VAL A 128 -12.39 2.08 -14.65
N HIS A 129 -11.34 1.27 -14.71
CA HIS A 129 -10.65 0.90 -15.95
C HIS A 129 -11.63 0.43 -17.04
N PRO A 130 -11.47 0.87 -18.31
CA PRO A 130 -12.44 0.57 -19.38
C PRO A 130 -12.57 -0.93 -19.70
N GLN A 131 -11.56 -1.73 -19.41
CA GLN A 131 -11.58 -3.16 -19.63
C GLN A 131 -12.44 -3.89 -18.60
N THR A 132 -13.34 -4.80 -19.03
CA THR A 132 -14.39 -5.36 -18.19
C THR A 132 -14.22 -6.85 -17.84
N ARG A 133 -13.09 -7.45 -18.21
CA ARG A 133 -12.86 -8.89 -18.06
C ARG A 133 -12.70 -9.36 -16.61
N SER A 134 -12.20 -8.50 -15.73
CA SER A 134 -11.95 -8.86 -14.32
C SER A 134 -13.22 -8.83 -13.48
N TYR A 135 -13.39 -9.78 -12.57
CA TYR A 135 -14.42 -9.77 -11.52
C TYR A 135 -14.24 -8.62 -10.52
N ALA A 136 -13.00 -8.13 -10.39
CA ALA A 136 -12.63 -6.96 -9.59
C ALA A 136 -11.79 -6.02 -10.47
N ARG A 137 -12.47 -5.04 -11.09
CA ARG A 137 -11.82 -4.08 -11.98
C ARG A 137 -11.03 -3.07 -11.16
N GLY A 138 -9.83 -2.75 -11.63
CA GLY A 138 -9.02 -1.65 -11.09
C GLY A 138 -9.41 -0.30 -11.69
N LYS A 139 -8.68 0.73 -11.31
CA LYS A 139 -8.70 2.06 -11.95
C LYS A 139 -7.48 2.25 -12.81
N LEU A 140 -6.30 2.07 -12.24
CA LEU A 140 -5.01 2.25 -12.92
C LEU A 140 -4.68 1.07 -13.82
N PHE A 141 -5.13 -0.12 -13.45
CA PHE A 141 -4.98 -1.34 -14.23
C PHE A 141 -6.34 -1.99 -14.48
N TRP A 142 -6.39 -2.94 -15.41
CA TRP A 142 -7.63 -3.62 -15.77
C TRP A 142 -8.20 -4.49 -14.64
N GLN A 143 -7.39 -4.85 -13.65
CA GLN A 143 -7.80 -5.61 -12.46
C GLN A 143 -7.17 -5.05 -11.18
N CYS A 144 -7.90 -5.18 -10.08
CA CYS A 144 -7.54 -4.68 -8.76
C CYS A 144 -6.23 -5.31 -8.22
N LEU A 145 -5.89 -6.53 -8.65
CA LEU A 145 -4.61 -7.17 -8.32
C LEU A 145 -3.42 -6.29 -8.74
N ASN A 146 -3.44 -5.74 -9.96
CA ASN A 146 -2.35 -4.90 -10.45
C ASN A 146 -2.36 -3.51 -9.80
N ASP A 147 -3.54 -2.97 -9.46
CA ASP A 147 -3.66 -1.78 -8.61
C ASP A 147 -3.00 -2.02 -7.24
N SER A 148 -3.21 -3.19 -6.66
CA SER A 148 -2.59 -3.58 -5.39
C SER A 148 -1.08 -3.70 -5.50
N ASN A 149 -0.56 -4.29 -6.58
CA ASN A 149 0.89 -4.32 -6.83
C ASN A 149 1.46 -2.89 -6.89
N TRP A 150 0.79 -2.00 -7.63
CA TRP A 150 1.21 -0.59 -7.71
C TRP A 150 1.30 0.03 -6.32
N LEU A 151 0.28 -0.15 -5.49
CA LEU A 151 0.24 0.44 -4.15
C LEU A 151 1.31 -0.16 -3.22
N VAL A 152 1.61 -1.46 -3.31
CA VAL A 152 2.70 -2.10 -2.55
C VAL A 152 4.06 -1.46 -2.86
N TYR A 153 4.39 -1.30 -4.14
CA TYR A 153 5.67 -0.72 -4.55
C TYR A 153 5.73 0.79 -4.28
N MET A 154 4.65 1.51 -4.54
CA MET A 154 4.60 2.96 -4.28
C MET A 154 4.56 3.30 -2.79
N SER A 155 4.02 2.45 -1.94
CA SER A 155 4.15 2.59 -0.48
C SER A 155 5.60 2.53 -0.03
N GLN A 156 6.41 1.64 -0.60
CA GLN A 156 7.84 1.55 -0.32
C GLN A 156 8.61 2.77 -0.83
N ALA A 157 8.28 3.23 -2.04
CA ALA A 157 8.87 4.43 -2.61
C ALA A 157 8.53 5.68 -1.76
N TYR A 158 7.28 5.79 -1.32
CA TYR A 158 6.81 6.88 -0.47
C TYR A 158 7.46 6.84 0.92
N ASP A 159 7.53 5.67 1.57
CA ASP A 159 8.22 5.48 2.85
C ASP A 159 9.69 5.92 2.77
N SER A 160 10.35 5.61 1.66
CA SER A 160 11.76 5.96 1.43
C SER A 160 12.01 7.47 1.41
N ILE A 161 11.06 8.27 0.94
CA ILE A 161 11.19 9.73 0.84
C ILE A 161 10.35 10.49 1.86
N TYR A 162 9.61 9.78 2.73
CA TYR A 162 8.64 10.37 3.66
C TYR A 162 9.22 11.50 4.50
N ALA A 163 10.40 11.28 5.10
CA ALA A 163 11.08 12.28 5.93
C ALA A 163 11.64 13.48 5.12
N TRP A 164 11.85 13.31 3.82
CA TRP A 164 12.33 14.35 2.92
C TRP A 164 11.22 15.26 2.42
N LEU A 165 9.99 14.76 2.33
CA LEU A 165 8.81 15.54 1.93
C LEU A 165 8.39 16.54 3.01
N SER A 166 7.85 17.69 2.61
CA SER A 166 7.19 18.63 3.51
C SER A 166 5.89 18.03 4.07
N ALA A 167 5.41 18.56 5.21
CA ALA A 167 4.15 18.11 5.80
C ALA A 167 2.97 18.34 4.85
N GLU A 168 2.94 19.45 4.11
CA GLU A 168 1.92 19.78 3.14
C GLU A 168 1.90 18.80 1.95
N GLU A 169 3.09 18.42 1.44
CA GLU A 169 3.20 17.44 0.36
C GLU A 169 2.71 16.07 0.81
N ARG A 170 3.06 15.64 2.03
CA ARG A 170 2.56 14.39 2.60
C ARG A 170 1.04 14.41 2.72
N GLU A 171 0.49 15.42 3.38
CA GLU A 171 -0.96 15.56 3.57
C GLU A 171 -1.71 15.50 2.23
N LYS A 172 -1.21 16.19 1.21
CA LYS A 172 -1.82 16.20 -0.11
C LYS A 172 -1.79 14.82 -0.79
N LEU A 173 -0.66 14.12 -0.75
CA LEU A 173 -0.52 12.77 -1.31
C LEU A 173 -1.38 11.76 -0.54
N GLU A 174 -1.42 11.85 0.78
CA GLU A 174 -2.21 10.96 1.63
C GLU A 174 -3.71 11.13 1.41
N GLN A 175 -4.20 12.37 1.37
CA GLN A 175 -5.63 12.65 1.20
C GLN A 175 -6.13 12.43 -0.24
N ASN A 176 -5.33 12.76 -1.25
CA ASN A 176 -5.81 12.79 -2.64
C ASN A 176 -5.40 11.56 -3.46
N LEU A 177 -4.39 10.80 -3.03
CA LEU A 177 -3.92 9.62 -3.75
C LEU A 177 -4.01 8.35 -2.90
N PHE A 178 -3.28 8.27 -1.79
CA PHE A 178 -3.10 7.01 -1.09
C PHE A 178 -4.35 6.53 -0.36
N ARG A 179 -5.05 7.39 0.37
CA ARG A 179 -6.30 7.03 1.05
C ARG A 179 -7.40 6.66 0.04
N PRO A 180 -7.68 7.44 -1.01
CA PRO A 180 -8.64 7.05 -2.04
C PRO A 180 -8.26 5.76 -2.77
N PHE A 181 -6.97 5.51 -2.96
CA PHE A 181 -6.49 4.28 -3.60
C PHE A 181 -6.73 3.05 -2.71
N ALA A 182 -6.37 3.15 -1.42
CA ALA A 182 -6.60 2.10 -0.43
C ALA A 182 -8.10 1.81 -0.23
N ASP A 183 -8.94 2.85 -0.16
CA ASP A 183 -10.39 2.71 -0.06
C ASP A 183 -10.99 2.05 -1.30
N PHE A 184 -10.50 2.37 -2.50
CA PHE A 184 -10.95 1.73 -3.73
C PHE A 184 -10.60 0.23 -3.77
N ILE A 185 -9.37 -0.14 -3.38
CA ILE A 185 -8.94 -1.55 -3.33
C ILE A 185 -9.78 -2.34 -2.32
N SER A 186 -10.07 -1.77 -1.16
CA SER A 186 -10.76 -2.44 -0.06
C SER A 186 -12.28 -2.25 -0.13
N MET A 187 -12.78 -1.08 0.29
CA MET A 187 -14.21 -0.78 0.36
C MET A 187 -14.89 -0.76 -1.02
N GLY A 188 -14.17 -0.33 -2.05
CA GLY A 188 -14.67 -0.30 -3.43
C GLY A 188 -14.70 -1.68 -4.11
N ASN A 189 -13.94 -2.64 -3.60
CA ASN A 189 -13.82 -3.99 -4.15
C ASN A 189 -13.82 -5.07 -3.04
N PRO A 190 -14.85 -5.15 -2.20
CA PRO A 190 -14.89 -6.11 -1.10
C PRO A 190 -14.82 -7.56 -1.60
N GLN A 191 -15.36 -7.88 -2.79
CA GLN A 191 -15.28 -9.19 -3.44
C GLN A 191 -13.84 -9.63 -3.78
N PHE A 192 -12.92 -8.68 -3.86
CA PHE A 192 -11.50 -8.90 -4.04
C PHE A 192 -10.76 -8.92 -2.70
N PHE A 193 -11.10 -7.99 -1.81
CA PHE A 193 -10.37 -7.72 -0.59
C PHE A 193 -10.67 -8.72 0.53
N ASN A 194 -11.97 -9.07 0.72
CA ASN A 194 -12.46 -9.99 1.73
C ASN A 194 -12.53 -11.42 1.23
N ARG A 195 -11.39 -11.98 0.91
CA ARG A 195 -11.30 -13.33 0.35
C ARG A 195 -10.04 -14.03 0.85
N VAL A 196 -10.04 -15.35 0.97
CA VAL A 196 -8.83 -16.15 1.18
C VAL A 196 -8.33 -16.59 -0.21
N HIS A 197 -7.38 -15.83 -0.74
CA HIS A 197 -6.91 -15.97 -2.12
C HIS A 197 -5.62 -15.15 -2.33
N ASN A 198 -4.75 -15.56 -3.26
CA ASN A 198 -3.53 -14.79 -3.56
C ASN A 198 -3.82 -13.32 -3.94
N HIS A 199 -4.90 -13.06 -4.65
CA HIS A 199 -5.29 -11.69 -5.03
C HIS A 199 -5.58 -10.82 -3.80
N SER A 200 -6.33 -11.35 -2.83
CA SER A 200 -6.63 -10.62 -1.60
C SER A 200 -5.42 -10.45 -0.71
N THR A 201 -4.48 -11.39 -0.72
CA THR A 201 -3.19 -11.22 -0.02
C THR A 201 -2.48 -9.96 -0.51
N TRP A 202 -2.42 -9.73 -1.82
CA TRP A 202 -1.88 -8.49 -2.39
C TRP A 202 -2.69 -7.26 -2.00
N GLY A 203 -4.02 -7.34 -2.03
CA GLY A 203 -4.90 -6.24 -1.63
C GLY A 203 -4.73 -5.85 -0.17
N ASN A 204 -4.74 -6.85 0.71
CA ASN A 204 -4.53 -6.64 2.14
C ASN A 204 -3.13 -6.06 2.42
N ALA A 205 -2.07 -6.63 1.81
CA ALA A 205 -0.72 -6.12 1.95
C ALA A 205 -0.60 -4.66 1.48
N ALA A 206 -1.19 -4.32 0.34
CA ALA A 206 -1.17 -2.96 -0.21
C ALA A 206 -1.80 -1.93 0.74
N VAL A 207 -3.00 -2.23 1.24
CA VAL A 207 -3.73 -1.34 2.17
C VAL A 207 -3.01 -1.25 3.53
N GLY A 208 -2.49 -2.39 4.03
CA GLY A 208 -1.75 -2.41 5.30
C GLY A 208 -0.42 -1.64 5.22
N MET A 209 0.34 -1.81 4.15
CA MET A 209 1.62 -1.13 3.97
C MET A 209 1.43 0.39 3.90
N ILE A 210 0.49 0.88 3.11
CA ILE A 210 0.26 2.32 3.06
C ILE A 210 -0.32 2.85 4.38
N GLY A 211 -1.19 2.09 5.05
CA GLY A 211 -1.68 2.41 6.39
C GLY A 211 -0.55 2.58 7.39
N LEU A 212 0.44 1.67 7.39
CA LEU A 212 1.64 1.78 8.23
C LEU A 212 2.45 3.03 7.91
N VAL A 213 2.64 3.38 6.62
CA VAL A 213 3.38 4.59 6.25
C VAL A 213 2.63 5.86 6.67
N MET A 214 1.33 5.91 6.50
CA MET A 214 0.51 7.07 6.88
C MET A 214 0.28 7.18 8.40
N GLY A 215 0.53 6.10 9.16
CA GLY A 215 0.12 6.01 10.56
C GLY A 215 -1.40 5.92 10.71
N ASP A 216 -2.08 5.31 9.75
CA ASP A 216 -3.53 5.14 9.70
C ASP A 216 -3.92 3.77 10.25
N ASP A 217 -4.23 3.72 11.54
CA ASP A 217 -4.59 2.48 12.25
C ASP A 217 -5.85 1.81 11.68
N GLU A 218 -6.76 2.58 11.09
CA GLU A 218 -7.99 2.04 10.47
C GLU A 218 -7.65 1.23 9.21
N LEU A 219 -6.75 1.74 8.34
CA LEU A 219 -6.29 1.00 7.17
C LEU A 219 -5.51 -0.26 7.57
N VAL A 220 -4.67 -0.15 8.60
CA VAL A 220 -3.92 -1.32 9.13
C VAL A 220 -4.87 -2.37 9.68
N HIS A 221 -5.85 -1.98 10.49
CA HIS A 221 -6.85 -2.89 11.02
C HIS A 221 -7.66 -3.57 9.91
N ARG A 222 -8.13 -2.80 8.93
CA ARG A 222 -8.86 -3.29 7.76
C ARG A 222 -8.03 -4.30 6.97
N ALA A 223 -6.75 -4.04 6.80
CA ALA A 223 -5.84 -4.96 6.11
C ALA A 223 -5.67 -6.28 6.87
N LEU A 224 -5.49 -6.23 8.18
CA LEU A 224 -5.26 -7.42 8.99
C LEU A 224 -6.49 -8.31 9.13
N TYR A 225 -7.67 -7.72 9.31
CA TYR A 225 -8.89 -8.44 9.69
C TYR A 225 -10.00 -8.42 8.63
N GLY A 226 -9.82 -7.68 7.54
CA GLY A 226 -10.84 -7.49 6.50
C GLY A 226 -11.90 -6.44 6.87
N ILE A 227 -13.01 -6.48 6.14
CA ILE A 227 -14.17 -5.59 6.29
C ILE A 227 -15.32 -6.42 6.87
N GLU A 228 -15.89 -6.00 8.00
CA GLU A 228 -16.97 -6.72 8.69
C GLU A 228 -18.26 -6.74 7.86
N ASP A 229 -18.75 -5.56 7.47
CA ASP A 229 -19.97 -5.38 6.68
C ASP A 229 -19.63 -5.18 5.19
N ASP A 230 -19.19 -6.24 4.55
CA ASP A 230 -18.72 -6.21 3.15
C ASP A 230 -19.86 -6.23 2.10
N GLY A 231 -21.10 -6.47 2.50
CA GLY A 231 -22.26 -6.52 1.62
C GLY A 231 -22.29 -7.74 0.67
N LEU A 232 -21.38 -8.69 0.84
CA LEU A 232 -21.28 -9.87 -0.03
C LEU A 232 -22.24 -10.99 0.42
N GLU A 233 -22.84 -11.67 -0.56
CA GLU A 233 -23.67 -12.84 -0.30
C GLU A 233 -22.81 -14.10 -0.09
N VAL A 234 -23.16 -14.91 0.93
CA VAL A 234 -22.54 -16.21 1.15
C VAL A 234 -22.81 -17.11 -0.06
N GLY A 235 -21.75 -17.74 -0.56
CA GLY A 235 -21.82 -18.56 -1.78
C GLY A 235 -21.63 -17.80 -3.09
N ALA A 236 -21.43 -16.46 -3.03
CA ALA A 236 -21.07 -15.68 -4.22
C ALA A 236 -19.81 -16.24 -4.89
N ARG A 237 -19.78 -16.19 -6.22
CA ARG A 237 -18.68 -16.73 -7.04
C ARG A 237 -18.15 -15.69 -8.01
N ASP A 238 -16.87 -15.83 -8.35
CA ASP A 238 -16.23 -15.06 -9.41
C ASP A 238 -16.53 -15.62 -10.82
N ASN A 239 -15.94 -15.01 -11.83
CA ASN A 239 -16.14 -15.36 -13.24
C ASN A 239 -15.62 -16.77 -13.59
N ASP A 240 -14.71 -17.32 -12.81
CA ASP A 240 -14.09 -18.62 -13.01
C ASP A 240 -14.75 -19.72 -12.12
N GLY A 241 -15.80 -19.33 -11.37
CA GLY A 241 -16.57 -20.19 -10.48
C GLY A 241 -16.00 -20.38 -9.09
N GLY A 242 -14.91 -19.70 -8.75
CA GLY A 242 -14.32 -19.71 -7.40
C GLY A 242 -15.20 -18.97 -6.38
N PHE A 243 -15.25 -19.46 -5.14
CA PHE A 243 -16.00 -18.79 -4.10
C PHE A 243 -15.36 -17.43 -3.74
N ILE A 244 -16.19 -16.40 -3.67
CA ILE A 244 -15.82 -15.07 -3.15
C ILE A 244 -16.03 -15.05 -1.64
N LYS A 245 -17.18 -15.55 -1.15
CA LYS A 245 -17.53 -15.58 0.26
C LYS A 245 -18.02 -16.96 0.68
N VAL A 246 -17.43 -17.49 1.73
CA VAL A 246 -17.79 -18.75 2.38
C VAL A 246 -18.28 -18.46 3.79
N GLU A 247 -19.34 -19.17 4.23
CA GLU A 247 -19.91 -19.00 5.56
C GLU A 247 -18.89 -19.31 6.65
N GLY A 248 -18.74 -18.40 7.62
CA GLY A 248 -17.84 -18.56 8.76
C GLY A 248 -16.35 -18.43 8.44
N GLN A 249 -15.97 -18.19 7.18
CA GLN A 249 -14.57 -17.98 6.80
C GLN A 249 -14.07 -16.63 7.34
N LYS A 250 -12.94 -16.65 8.01
CA LYS A 250 -12.20 -15.45 8.36
C LYS A 250 -11.62 -14.80 7.10
N VAL A 251 -11.40 -13.50 7.15
CA VAL A 251 -10.88 -12.71 6.03
C VAL A 251 -9.74 -11.79 6.49
N GLY A 252 -9.12 -11.10 5.55
CA GLY A 252 -7.99 -10.22 5.83
C GLY A 252 -6.64 -10.92 5.74
N PHE A 253 -5.58 -10.15 5.96
CA PHE A 253 -4.21 -10.63 5.78
C PHE A 253 -3.87 -11.82 6.68
N LEU A 254 -4.31 -11.78 7.96
CA LEU A 254 -4.03 -12.87 8.90
C LEU A 254 -4.68 -14.20 8.48
N ALA A 255 -5.91 -14.15 7.99
CA ALA A 255 -6.57 -15.35 7.45
C ALA A 255 -5.85 -15.87 6.21
N ASN A 256 -5.37 -14.98 5.34
CA ASN A 256 -4.59 -15.36 4.16
C ASN A 256 -3.19 -15.94 4.50
N LEU A 257 -2.66 -15.70 5.69
CA LEU A 257 -1.44 -16.37 6.18
C LEU A 257 -1.71 -17.75 6.75
N GLU A 258 -2.86 -17.96 7.36
CA GLU A 258 -3.17 -19.18 8.11
C GLU A 258 -3.90 -20.23 7.25
N GLU A 259 -4.98 -19.85 6.58
CA GLU A 259 -5.92 -20.80 5.96
C GLU A 259 -5.43 -21.44 4.64
N PRO A 260 -4.72 -20.75 3.73
CA PRO A 260 -4.31 -21.34 2.46
C PRO A 260 -3.14 -22.31 2.56
N PHE A 261 -2.47 -22.36 3.71
CA PHE A 261 -1.32 -23.24 3.90
C PHE A 261 -1.73 -24.57 4.52
N SER A 262 -1.26 -25.66 3.94
CA SER A 262 -1.37 -26.97 4.56
C SER A 262 -0.43 -27.06 5.79
N PRO A 263 -0.66 -28.02 6.71
CA PRO A 263 0.27 -28.27 7.81
C PRO A 263 1.71 -28.56 7.38
N ASP A 264 1.90 -29.02 6.15
CA ASP A 264 3.22 -29.30 5.54
C ASP A 264 3.82 -28.09 4.81
N GLY A 265 3.18 -26.90 4.90
CA GLY A 265 3.66 -25.65 4.31
C GLY A 265 3.35 -25.44 2.83
N TYR A 266 2.47 -26.26 2.25
CA TYR A 266 2.04 -26.06 0.87
C TYR A 266 0.94 -25.00 0.78
N TYR A 267 1.12 -24.05 -0.15
CA TYR A 267 0.06 -23.11 -0.52
C TYR A 267 -0.95 -23.77 -1.45
N THR A 268 -2.25 -23.58 -1.21
CA THR A 268 -3.34 -24.31 -1.89
C THR A 268 -3.42 -24.05 -3.40
N GLU A 269 -2.97 -22.88 -3.86
CA GLU A 269 -2.91 -22.54 -5.30
C GLU A 269 -1.62 -23.02 -5.98
N GLY A 270 -0.72 -23.67 -5.23
CA GLY A 270 0.54 -24.19 -5.74
C GLY A 270 1.74 -23.27 -5.53
N PRO A 271 2.95 -23.75 -5.83
CA PRO A 271 4.21 -23.10 -5.44
C PRO A 271 4.48 -21.75 -6.14
N TYR A 272 3.78 -21.44 -7.23
CA TYR A 272 3.93 -20.15 -7.92
C TYR A 272 3.29 -18.97 -7.18
N TYR A 273 2.39 -19.24 -6.23
CA TYR A 273 1.63 -18.24 -5.49
C TYR A 273 2.02 -18.16 -4.02
N GLN A 274 3.04 -18.89 -3.64
CA GLN A 274 3.53 -19.02 -2.27
C GLN A 274 4.42 -17.85 -1.83
#